data_9952a88550c9d93a6a12a79099cd19e2
#
_entry.id   9952a88550c9d93a6a12a79099cd19e2
#
_cell.length_a   1.000
_cell.length_b   1.000
_cell.length_c   1.000
_cell.angle_alpha   90.00
_cell.angle_beta   90.00
_cell.angle_gamma   90.00
#
_symmetry.space_group_name_H-M   'P 1'
#
loop_
_entity.id
_entity.type
_entity.pdbx_description
1 polymer ?
#
loop_
_entity_poly.entity_id
_entity_poly.type
_entity_poly.pdbx_seq_one_letter_code
_entity_poly.pdbx_strand_id
1 'polypeptide(L)' 'GRHHTKDKINFYYASRGSLTETKSHLIYAQRVGYLKRDDHRVALRLIDDIWKELNALIRSLRNKTYPQP' A
#
# COMPACT_ATOMS: atom_id res chain seq x y z
N GLY A 1 16.26 -12.87 10.95
CA GLY A 1 17.56 -12.35 10.57
C GLY A 1 17.47 -11.25 9.54
N ARG A 2 18.64 -10.75 9.15
CA ARG A 2 18.71 -9.61 8.22
C ARG A 2 18.08 -9.91 6.85
N HIS A 3 18.30 -11.13 6.31
CA HIS A 3 17.71 -11.53 5.04
C HIS A 3 16.19 -11.58 5.12
N HIS A 4 15.67 -12.13 6.20
CA HIS A 4 14.23 -12.21 6.41
C HIS A 4 13.60 -10.81 6.47
N THR A 5 14.26 -9.85 7.11
CA THR A 5 13.78 -8.47 7.18
C THR A 5 13.78 -7.81 5.81
N LYS A 6 14.83 -8.03 5.00
CA LYS A 6 14.89 -7.51 3.63
C LYS A 6 13.79 -8.09 2.75
N ASP A 7 13.51 -9.39 2.89
CA ASP A 7 12.44 -10.04 2.14
C ASP A 7 11.08 -9.44 2.51
N LYS A 8 10.85 -9.15 3.78
CA LYS A 8 9.62 -8.49 4.22
C LYS A 8 9.49 -7.09 3.63
N ILE A 9 10.57 -6.31 3.63
CA ILE A 9 10.57 -4.98 3.05
C ILE A 9 10.20 -5.05 1.57
N ASN A 10 10.82 -5.96 0.83
CA ASN A 10 10.54 -6.15 -0.60
C ASN A 10 9.09 -6.57 -0.83
N PHE A 11 8.57 -7.46 0.01
CA PHE A 11 7.18 -7.86 -0.06
C PHE A 11 6.23 -6.67 0.15
N TYR A 12 6.54 -5.81 1.12
CA TYR A 12 5.71 -4.63 1.39
C TYR A 12 5.81 -3.59 0.27
N TYR A 13 6.97 -3.44 -0.38
CA TYR A 13 7.08 -2.59 -1.57
C TYR A 13 6.21 -3.11 -2.71
N ALA A 14 6.22 -4.42 -2.95
CA ALA A 14 5.37 -5.05 -3.96
C ALA A 14 3.89 -4.86 -3.64
N SER A 15 3.51 -5.03 -2.36
CA SER A 15 2.15 -4.83 -1.90
C SER A 15 1.70 -3.39 -2.12
N ARG A 16 2.58 -2.43 -1.87
CA ARG A 16 2.28 -1.02 -2.08
C ARG A 16 2.05 -0.72 -3.56
N GLY A 17 2.85 -1.33 -4.45
CA GLY A 17 2.66 -1.22 -5.89
C GLY A 17 1.33 -1.79 -6.34
N SER A 18 0.94 -2.96 -5.81
CA SER A 18 -0.36 -3.58 -6.09
C SER A 18 -1.52 -2.70 -5.63
N LEU A 19 -1.34 -2.04 -4.49
CA LEU A 19 -2.35 -1.14 -3.96
C LEU A 19 -2.56 0.07 -4.87
N THR A 20 -1.48 0.60 -5.44
CA THR A 20 -1.52 1.71 -6.41
C THR A 20 -2.29 1.29 -7.67
N GLU A 21 -2.04 0.08 -8.19
CA GLU A 21 -2.77 -0.45 -9.33
C GLU A 21 -4.25 -0.62 -9.01
N THR A 22 -4.57 -1.14 -7.84
CA THR A 22 -5.95 -1.31 -7.39
C THR A 22 -6.66 0.04 -7.35
N LYS A 23 -6.01 1.07 -6.85
CA LYS A 23 -6.56 2.43 -6.83
C LYS A 23 -6.90 2.91 -8.23
N SER A 24 -6.02 2.70 -9.20
CA SER A 24 -6.25 3.07 -10.59
C SER A 24 -7.45 2.35 -11.18
N HIS A 25 -7.59 1.05 -10.91
CA HIS A 25 -8.74 0.26 -11.37
C HIS A 25 -10.06 0.75 -10.75
N LEU A 26 -10.04 1.13 -9.48
CA LEU A 26 -11.23 1.65 -8.81
C LEU A 26 -11.66 3.00 -9.39
N ILE A 27 -10.70 3.87 -9.71
CA ILE A 27 -10.99 5.14 -10.34
C ILE A 27 -11.63 4.92 -11.71
N TYR A 28 -11.10 3.99 -12.49
CA TYR A 28 -11.67 3.64 -13.79
C TYR A 28 -13.08 3.07 -13.64
N ALA A 29 -13.27 2.14 -12.71
CA ALA A 29 -14.57 1.49 -12.48
C ALA A 29 -15.65 2.52 -12.11
N GLN A 30 -15.30 3.52 -11.33
CA GLN A 30 -16.23 4.59 -10.97
C GLN A 30 -16.56 5.46 -12.19
N ARG A 31 -15.55 5.77 -13.01
CA ARG A 31 -15.73 6.59 -14.22
C ARG A 31 -16.69 5.95 -15.21
N VAL A 32 -16.61 4.64 -15.42
CA VAL A 32 -17.45 3.93 -16.40
C VAL A 32 -18.76 3.42 -15.79
N GLY A 33 -19.02 3.72 -14.51
CA GLY A 33 -20.30 3.41 -13.88
C GLY A 33 -20.42 2.03 -13.28
N TYR A 34 -19.33 1.27 -13.18
CA TYR A 34 -19.33 -0.04 -12.52
C TYR A 34 -19.34 0.05 -11.00
N LEU A 35 -18.98 1.21 -10.46
CA LEU A 35 -18.85 1.41 -9.01
C LEU A 35 -19.55 2.71 -8.64
N LYS A 36 -20.44 2.62 -7.64
CA LYS A 36 -21.15 3.79 -7.13
C LYS A 36 -20.17 4.75 -6.44
N ARG A 37 -20.49 6.04 -6.49
CA ARG A 37 -19.62 7.08 -5.93
C ARG A 37 -19.32 6.86 -4.44
N ASP A 38 -20.32 6.48 -3.64
CA ASP A 38 -20.13 6.27 -2.22
C ASP A 38 -19.23 5.05 -1.93
N ASP A 39 -19.45 3.96 -2.68
CA ASP A 39 -18.61 2.76 -2.55
C ASP A 39 -17.17 3.07 -2.95
N HIS A 40 -17.00 3.86 -4.00
CA HIS A 40 -15.68 4.31 -4.46
C HIS A 40 -14.96 5.10 -3.38
N ARG A 41 -15.65 6.02 -2.73
CA ARG A 41 -15.08 6.85 -1.66
C ARG A 41 -14.62 6.00 -0.48
N VAL A 42 -15.44 5.02 -0.07
CA VAL A 42 -15.09 4.09 1.01
C VAL A 42 -13.87 3.27 0.65
N ALA A 43 -13.83 2.73 -0.57
CA ALA A 43 -12.71 1.92 -1.04
C ALA A 43 -11.42 2.73 -1.08
N LEU A 44 -11.46 3.96 -1.58
CA LEU A 44 -10.29 4.85 -1.63
C LEU A 44 -9.77 5.16 -0.23
N ARG A 45 -10.66 5.36 0.73
CA ARG A 45 -10.26 5.63 2.10
C ARG A 45 -9.54 4.44 2.72
N LEU A 46 -10.05 3.22 2.48
CA LEU A 46 -9.38 2.00 2.94
C LEU A 46 -8.00 1.85 2.32
N ILE A 47 -7.88 2.14 1.03
CA ILE A 47 -6.59 2.10 0.34
C ILE A 47 -5.61 3.09 0.96
N ASP A 48 -6.04 4.32 1.23
CA ASP A 48 -5.18 5.33 1.85
C ASP A 48 -4.73 4.90 3.24
N ASP A 49 -5.61 4.29 4.03
CA ASP A 49 -5.26 3.80 5.36
C ASP A 49 -4.23 2.68 5.28
N ILE A 50 -4.42 1.73 4.37
CA ILE A 50 -3.47 0.63 4.16
C ILE A 50 -2.13 1.18 3.67
N TRP A 51 -2.14 2.16 2.78
CA TRP A 51 -0.94 2.82 2.27
C TRP A 51 -0.11 3.41 3.41
N LYS A 52 -0.76 4.10 4.33
CA LYS A 52 -0.09 4.68 5.49
C LYS A 52 0.52 3.62 6.39
N GLU A 53 -0.22 2.53 6.62
CA GLU A 53 0.27 1.41 7.42
C GLU A 53 1.47 0.73 6.77
N LEU A 54 1.41 0.49 5.46
CA LEU A 54 2.53 -0.11 4.72
C LEU A 54 3.77 0.78 4.81
N ASN A 55 3.61 2.08 4.65
CA ASN A 55 4.73 3.01 4.76
C ASN A 55 5.34 3.01 6.17
N ALA A 56 4.51 2.92 7.21
CA ALA A 56 4.99 2.85 8.59
C ALA A 56 5.76 1.55 8.83
N LEU A 57 5.26 0.43 8.31
CA LEU A 57 5.93 -0.87 8.43
C LEU A 57 7.28 -0.87 7.70
N ILE A 58 7.31 -0.36 6.47
CA ILE A 58 8.54 -0.26 5.69
C ILE A 58 9.57 0.57 6.43
N ARG A 59 9.17 1.72 6.97
CA ARG A 59 10.06 2.62 7.72
C ARG A 59 10.62 1.91 8.95
N SER A 60 9.76 1.23 9.71
CA SER A 60 10.16 0.49 10.90
C SER A 60 11.19 -0.59 10.57
N LEU A 61 10.94 -1.36 9.51
CA LEU A 61 11.83 -2.45 9.10
C LEU A 61 13.15 -1.91 8.54
N ARG A 62 13.12 -0.81 7.80
CA ARG A 62 14.34 -0.19 7.28
C ARG A 62 15.21 0.34 8.40
N ASN A 63 14.63 0.92 9.44
CA ASN A 63 15.37 1.41 10.60
C ASN A 63 16.07 0.27 11.33
N LYS A 64 15.50 -0.93 11.34
CA LYS A 64 16.13 -2.11 11.92
C LYS A 64 17.25 -2.66 11.03
N THR A 65 17.05 -2.63 9.71
CA THR A 65 18.00 -3.19 8.75
C THR A 65 19.15 -2.24 8.44
N TYR A 66 18.86 -0.94 8.38
CA TYR A 66 19.80 0.12 8.05
C TYR A 66 19.73 1.21 9.14
N PRO A 67 20.23 0.91 10.35
CA PRO A 67 20.12 1.86 11.44
C PRO A 67 20.86 3.16 11.13
N GLN A 68 20.27 4.28 11.51
CA GLN A 68 20.90 5.58 11.36
C GLN A 68 22.01 5.75 12.38
N PRO A 69 23.13 6.40 12.01
CA PRO A 69 24.22 6.67 12.95
C PRO A 69 23.79 7.60 14.08
#